data_c66e2e74c062a2d342db3453889a74c7
#
_entry.id   c66e2e74c062a2d342db3453889a74c7
#
_cell.length_a   1.000
_cell.length_b   1.000
_cell.length_c   1.000
_cell.angle_alpha   90.00
_cell.angle_beta   90.00
_cell.angle_gamma   90.00
#
_symmetry.space_group_name_H-M   'P 1'
#
loop_
_entity.id
_entity.type
_entity.pdbx_description
1 polymer ?
#
loop_
_entity_poly.entity_id
_entity_poly.type
_entity_poly.pdbx_seq_one_letter_code
_entity_poly.pdbx_strand_id
1 'polypeptide(L)'
;ELKKFRELSCNPDHNQNNELKAWERSVYLMSALYILKKIYKKLRLEFKLYKKLQSQYNKYLLRQEFNKKKLFSESKKSIFICISITGGIGDVICIARWISQVKKNFGKLVTIDVFFTSPEMTRFILQSVGVRDVFSDLIFRRSSSYYDAAFTVNQFVISHESKFKTEHILSIAPKFIDFVKEINKSLMPYQNYIDFHPTLDGLFADLLVEKGLSRKDFLSSISGFNSPDSFMPIQLPDERFLKEIG
;
A
#
# COMPACT_ATOMS: atom_id res chain seq x y z
N GLU A 1 24.11 43.13 29.59
CA GLU A 1 24.98 42.04 30.07
C GLU A 1 26.44 42.31 29.80
N LEU A 2 26.88 42.67 28.60
CA LEU A 2 28.29 43.03 28.28
C LEU A 2 28.83 44.22 29.08
N LYS A 3 27.95 45.18 29.47
CA LYS A 3 28.33 46.34 30.32
C LYS A 3 28.59 45.88 31.76
N LYS A 4 27.75 44.99 32.29
CA LYS A 4 27.92 44.39 33.62
C LYS A 4 29.18 43.53 33.71
N PHE A 5 29.56 42.87 32.63
CA PHE A 5 30.79 42.09 32.52
C PHE A 5 32.07 42.96 32.60
N ARG A 6 32.07 44.15 31.98
CA ARG A 6 33.23 45.10 32.05
C ARG A 6 33.37 45.68 33.47
N GLU A 7 32.29 45.92 34.19
CA GLU A 7 32.33 46.42 35.55
C GLU A 7 32.88 45.40 36.55
N LEU A 8 32.56 44.09 36.37
CA LEU A 8 33.05 43.01 37.20
C LEU A 8 34.52 42.70 36.98
N SER A 9 35.09 42.98 35.80
CA SER A 9 36.51 42.70 35.49
C SER A 9 37.49 43.75 36.08
N CYS A 10 37.01 44.90 36.55
CA CYS A 10 37.83 45.99 37.04
C CYS A 10 38.15 45.99 38.54
N ASN A 11 37.45 45.17 39.37
CA ASN A 11 37.69 45.13 40.82
C ASN A 11 37.28 43.77 41.43
N PRO A 12 38.21 42.79 41.48
CA PRO A 12 37.86 41.40 41.80
C PRO A 12 37.85 41.15 43.31
N ASP A 13 36.74 41.43 44.00
CA ASP A 13 36.43 40.79 45.27
C ASP A 13 36.18 39.29 45.07
N HIS A 14 36.53 38.46 46.05
CA HIS A 14 36.53 37.00 45.99
C HIS A 14 35.15 36.41 45.53
N ASN A 15 34.10 37.13 45.81
CA ASN A 15 32.73 36.75 45.42
C ASN A 15 32.47 37.00 43.92
N GLN A 16 33.02 38.07 43.35
CA GLN A 16 32.92 38.42 41.94
C GLN A 16 33.66 37.44 41.03
N ASN A 17 34.77 36.85 41.51
CA ASN A 17 35.52 35.86 40.78
C ASN A 17 34.75 34.52 40.60
N ASN A 18 33.88 34.16 41.56
CA ASN A 18 33.04 32.98 41.48
C ASN A 18 31.85 33.19 40.51
N GLU A 19 31.28 34.39 40.51
CA GLU A 19 30.21 34.75 39.53
C GLU A 19 30.76 34.80 38.09
N LEU A 20 31.96 35.34 37.91
CA LEU A 20 32.64 35.35 36.60
C LEU A 20 32.86 33.93 36.06
N LYS A 21 33.41 33.05 36.89
CA LYS A 21 33.63 31.63 36.53
C LYS A 21 32.32 30.88 36.25
N ALA A 22 31.26 31.18 36.99
CA ALA A 22 29.95 30.61 36.76
C ALA A 22 29.36 31.09 35.42
N TRP A 23 29.55 32.37 35.07
CA TRP A 23 29.10 32.95 33.81
C TRP A 23 29.88 32.35 32.62
N GLU A 24 31.22 32.24 32.72
CA GLU A 24 32.06 31.61 31.68
C GLU A 24 31.60 30.15 31.42
N ARG A 25 31.39 29.36 32.47
CA ARG A 25 30.89 27.99 32.35
C ARG A 25 29.53 27.96 31.64
N SER A 26 28.63 28.91 31.96
CA SER A 26 27.32 29.02 31.31
C SER A 26 27.45 29.31 29.80
N VAL A 27 28.37 30.21 29.41
CA VAL A 27 28.62 30.55 28.01
C VAL A 27 29.21 29.35 27.25
N TYR A 28 30.17 28.62 27.86
CA TYR A 28 30.70 27.39 27.27
C TYR A 28 29.61 26.31 27.08
N LEU A 29 28.75 26.12 28.07
CA LEU A 29 27.64 25.17 28.00
C LEU A 29 26.64 25.52 26.89
N MET A 30 26.28 26.79 26.79
CA MET A 30 25.39 27.28 25.74
C MET A 30 25.98 27.11 24.34
N SER A 31 27.29 27.38 24.21
CA SER A 31 28.02 27.17 22.94
C SER A 31 28.09 25.70 22.55
N ALA A 32 28.36 24.83 23.51
CA ALA A 32 28.39 23.37 23.30
C ALA A 32 27.01 22.84 22.91
N LEU A 33 25.94 23.27 23.58
CA LEU A 33 24.55 22.91 23.24
C LEU A 33 24.16 23.40 21.84
N TYR A 34 24.59 24.60 21.45
CA TYR A 34 24.35 25.10 20.10
C TYR A 34 25.03 24.23 19.04
N ILE A 35 26.30 23.87 19.25
CA ILE A 35 27.05 22.99 18.35
C ILE A 35 26.38 21.61 18.25
N LEU A 36 26.02 21.02 19.39
CA LEU A 36 25.33 19.72 19.43
C LEU A 36 23.99 19.76 18.68
N LYS A 37 23.22 20.84 18.85
CA LYS A 37 21.96 21.04 18.12
C LYS A 37 22.16 21.13 16.60
N LYS A 38 23.25 21.77 16.16
CA LYS A 38 23.62 21.89 14.74
C LYS A 38 24.04 20.54 14.16
N ILE A 39 24.86 19.78 14.90
CA ILE A 39 25.27 18.42 14.53
C ILE A 39 24.05 17.49 14.43
N TYR A 40 23.17 17.50 15.43
CA TYR A 40 21.95 16.70 15.43
C TYR A 40 21.05 17.02 14.22
N LYS A 41 20.88 18.30 13.89
CA LYS A 41 20.10 18.72 12.73
C LYS A 41 20.69 18.19 11.41
N LYS A 42 22.02 18.22 11.28
CA LYS A 42 22.75 17.70 10.12
C LYS A 42 22.59 16.17 9.99
N LEU A 43 22.82 15.43 11.07
CA LEU A 43 22.64 13.97 11.10
C LEU A 43 21.23 13.55 10.77
N ARG A 44 20.23 14.26 11.29
CA ARG A 44 18.82 14.00 10.98
C ARG A 44 18.51 14.21 9.49
N LEU A 45 19.11 15.20 8.85
CA LEU A 45 18.94 15.47 7.41
C LEU A 45 19.60 14.36 6.58
N GLU A 46 20.82 13.96 6.91
CA GLU A 46 21.55 12.87 6.25
C GLU A 46 20.80 11.54 6.38
N PHE A 47 20.25 11.24 7.57
CA PHE A 47 19.42 10.05 7.77
C PHE A 47 18.13 10.05 6.94
N LYS A 48 17.47 11.21 6.81
CA LYS A 48 16.31 11.35 5.92
C LYS A 48 16.68 11.12 4.46
N LEU A 49 17.82 11.67 4.02
CA LEU A 49 18.32 11.48 2.66
C LEU A 49 18.66 10.01 2.40
N TYR A 50 19.35 9.36 3.33
CA TYR A 50 19.67 7.93 3.25
C TYR A 50 18.40 7.08 3.12
N LYS A 51 17.39 7.29 3.98
CA LYS A 51 16.10 6.58 3.87
C LYS A 51 15.42 6.81 2.52
N LYS A 52 15.46 8.02 1.99
CA LYS A 52 14.89 8.35 0.68
C LYS A 52 15.62 7.59 -0.44
N LEU A 53 16.95 7.57 -0.43
CA LEU A 53 17.77 6.87 -1.41
C LEU A 53 17.54 5.34 -1.33
N GLN A 54 17.51 4.78 -0.12
CA GLN A 54 17.22 3.38 0.09
C GLN A 54 15.83 3.00 -0.44
N SER A 55 14.81 3.82 -0.18
CA SER A 55 13.47 3.63 -0.72
C SER A 55 13.44 3.67 -2.26
N GLN A 56 14.18 4.59 -2.89
CA GLN A 56 14.28 4.65 -4.36
C GLN A 56 15.00 3.43 -4.93
N TYR A 57 16.08 2.98 -4.28
CA TYR A 57 16.80 1.78 -4.69
C TYR A 57 15.94 0.53 -4.58
N ASN A 58 15.21 0.35 -3.48
CA ASN A 58 14.27 -0.76 -3.33
C ASN A 58 13.20 -0.76 -4.42
N LYS A 59 12.62 0.41 -4.74
CA LYS A 59 11.67 0.54 -5.85
C LYS A 59 12.29 0.19 -7.20
N TYR A 60 13.56 0.51 -7.40
CA TYR A 60 14.28 0.14 -8.60
C TYR A 60 14.42 -1.39 -8.71
N LEU A 61 14.86 -2.07 -7.65
CA LEU A 61 14.99 -3.54 -7.62
C LEU A 61 13.64 -4.23 -7.89
N LEU A 62 12.57 -3.78 -7.23
CA LEU A 62 11.22 -4.30 -7.44
C LEU A 62 10.76 -4.15 -8.89
N ARG A 63 11.12 -3.06 -9.56
CA ARG A 63 10.82 -2.87 -10.99
C ARG A 63 11.64 -3.80 -11.87
N GLN A 64 12.89 -4.06 -11.54
CA GLN A 64 13.72 -5.01 -12.26
C GLN A 64 13.12 -6.43 -12.18
N GLU A 65 12.67 -6.83 -10.99
CA GLU A 65 11.98 -8.11 -10.80
C GLU A 65 10.69 -8.17 -11.62
N PHE A 66 9.84 -7.14 -11.53
CA PHE A 66 8.63 -7.02 -12.33
C PHE A 66 8.93 -7.13 -13.82
N ASN A 67 9.93 -6.39 -14.31
CA ASN A 67 10.29 -6.39 -15.72
C ASN A 67 10.79 -7.76 -16.22
N LYS A 68 11.46 -8.54 -15.38
CA LYS A 68 11.87 -9.91 -15.70
C LYS A 68 10.67 -10.85 -15.82
N LYS A 69 9.64 -10.65 -14.98
CA LYS A 69 8.45 -11.51 -14.92
C LYS A 69 7.32 -11.08 -15.85
N LYS A 70 7.35 -9.84 -16.35
CA LYS A 70 6.31 -9.33 -17.26
C LYS A 70 6.44 -9.96 -18.63
N LEU A 71 5.86 -11.10 -18.82
CA LEU A 71 5.70 -11.75 -20.12
C LEU A 71 4.42 -11.28 -20.80
N PHE A 72 4.29 -9.97 -21.03
CA PHE A 72 3.08 -9.39 -21.61
C PHE A 72 2.96 -9.54 -23.12
N SER A 73 4.04 -9.98 -23.78
CA SER A 73 4.13 -9.85 -25.23
C SER A 73 3.44 -10.96 -26.00
N GLU A 74 3.07 -12.08 -25.37
CA GLU A 74 2.79 -13.29 -26.15
C GLU A 74 1.32 -13.70 -26.20
N SER A 75 0.46 -13.17 -25.36
CA SER A 75 -0.92 -13.60 -25.34
C SER A 75 -1.89 -12.49 -25.76
N LYS A 76 -2.01 -12.27 -27.07
CA LYS A 76 -3.15 -11.55 -27.66
C LYS A 76 -4.50 -12.25 -27.40
N LYS A 77 -4.53 -13.29 -26.59
CA LYS A 77 -5.69 -14.17 -26.36
C LYS A 77 -6.33 -13.98 -24.98
N SER A 78 -5.77 -13.15 -24.11
CA SER A 78 -6.33 -12.88 -22.78
C SER A 78 -6.19 -11.41 -22.38
N ILE A 79 -7.13 -10.95 -21.57
CA ILE A 79 -7.09 -9.65 -20.92
C ILE A 79 -6.16 -9.73 -19.71
N PHE A 80 -5.18 -8.85 -19.64
CA PHE A 80 -4.29 -8.74 -18.48
C PHE A 80 -4.86 -7.75 -17.47
N ILE A 81 -5.15 -8.25 -16.28
CA ILE A 81 -5.76 -7.48 -15.19
C ILE A 81 -4.74 -7.33 -14.07
N CYS A 82 -4.57 -6.11 -13.58
CA CYS A 82 -3.85 -5.86 -12.33
C CYS A 82 -4.80 -5.42 -11.23
N ILE A 83 -4.59 -5.96 -10.02
CA ILE A 83 -5.39 -5.68 -8.84
C ILE A 83 -4.44 -5.23 -7.73
N SER A 84 -4.58 -3.98 -7.28
CA SER A 84 -3.90 -3.51 -6.06
C SER A 84 -4.80 -3.76 -4.88
N ILE A 85 -4.34 -4.55 -3.92
CA ILE A 85 -5.05 -4.80 -2.67
C ILE A 85 -4.51 -3.84 -1.61
N THR A 86 -5.40 -3.14 -0.91
CA THR A 86 -5.05 -2.33 0.25
C THR A 86 -5.74 -2.91 1.49
N GLY A 87 -5.02 -2.91 2.63
CA GLY A 87 -5.52 -3.50 3.87
C GLY A 87 -4.58 -4.57 4.43
N GLY A 88 -5.11 -5.47 5.24
CA GLY A 88 -4.38 -6.56 5.87
C GLY A 88 -4.55 -7.90 5.14
N ILE A 89 -4.00 -8.96 5.74
CA ILE A 89 -4.10 -10.33 5.21
C ILE A 89 -5.55 -10.83 5.16
N GLY A 90 -6.39 -10.43 6.13
CA GLY A 90 -7.82 -10.75 6.11
C GLY A 90 -8.54 -10.19 4.88
N ASP A 91 -8.09 -9.03 4.38
CA ASP A 91 -8.60 -8.44 3.15
C ASP A 91 -8.21 -9.26 1.93
N VAL A 92 -6.95 -9.71 1.88
CA VAL A 92 -6.49 -10.61 0.82
C VAL A 92 -7.36 -11.86 0.74
N ILE A 93 -7.73 -12.44 1.90
CA ILE A 93 -8.60 -13.62 1.98
C ILE A 93 -9.99 -13.32 1.42
N CYS A 94 -10.59 -12.20 1.81
CA CYS A 94 -11.90 -11.80 1.28
C CYS A 94 -11.83 -11.55 -0.24
N ILE A 95 -10.78 -10.89 -0.70
CA ILE A 95 -10.60 -10.51 -2.10
C ILE A 95 -10.27 -11.74 -2.97
N ALA A 96 -9.60 -12.76 -2.43
CA ALA A 96 -9.36 -14.02 -3.13
C ALA A 96 -10.66 -14.65 -3.66
N ARG A 97 -11.77 -14.50 -2.94
CA ARG A 97 -13.08 -14.97 -3.38
C ARG A 97 -13.56 -14.22 -4.61
N TRP A 98 -13.44 -12.89 -4.61
CA TRP A 98 -13.78 -12.08 -5.77
C TRP A 98 -12.91 -12.46 -6.98
N ILE A 99 -11.60 -12.63 -6.79
CA ILE A 99 -10.70 -13.09 -7.85
C ILE A 99 -11.12 -14.47 -8.38
N SER A 100 -11.46 -15.40 -7.49
CA SER A 100 -11.97 -16.72 -7.87
C SER A 100 -13.22 -16.62 -8.73
N GLN A 101 -14.16 -15.75 -8.38
CA GLN A 101 -15.37 -15.48 -9.17
C GLN A 101 -15.04 -14.90 -10.55
N VAL A 102 -14.13 -13.94 -10.64
CA VAL A 102 -13.65 -13.39 -11.92
C VAL A 102 -13.06 -14.51 -12.77
N LYS A 103 -12.21 -15.37 -12.20
CA LYS A 103 -11.62 -16.52 -12.90
C LYS A 103 -12.66 -17.54 -13.32
N LYS A 104 -13.68 -17.81 -12.49
CA LYS A 104 -14.79 -18.72 -12.83
C LYS A 104 -15.59 -18.23 -14.03
N ASN A 105 -15.86 -16.91 -14.09
CA ASN A 105 -16.70 -16.33 -15.16
C ASN A 105 -15.94 -16.11 -16.47
N PHE A 106 -14.67 -15.73 -16.40
CA PHE A 106 -13.89 -15.38 -17.59
C PHE A 106 -12.82 -16.42 -17.96
N GLY A 107 -12.50 -17.35 -17.07
CA GLY A 107 -11.62 -18.49 -17.33
C GLY A 107 -10.24 -18.08 -17.89
N LYS A 108 -9.91 -18.66 -19.03
CA LYS A 108 -8.66 -18.40 -19.75
C LYS A 108 -8.63 -17.04 -20.46
N LEU A 109 -9.76 -16.35 -20.55
CA LEU A 109 -9.83 -15.01 -21.16
C LEU A 109 -9.21 -13.93 -20.29
N VAL A 110 -8.94 -14.20 -19.01
CA VAL A 110 -8.32 -13.25 -18.10
C VAL A 110 -7.07 -13.83 -17.43
N THR A 111 -6.04 -13.00 -17.36
CA THR A 111 -4.80 -13.26 -16.61
C THR A 111 -4.68 -12.17 -15.54
N ILE A 112 -4.55 -12.56 -14.28
CA ILE A 112 -4.61 -11.66 -13.14
C ILE A 112 -3.26 -11.64 -12.41
N ASP A 113 -2.74 -10.44 -12.17
CA ASP A 113 -1.64 -10.18 -11.24
C ASP A 113 -2.14 -9.31 -10.10
N VAL A 114 -1.57 -9.52 -8.94
CA VAL A 114 -1.92 -8.79 -7.72
C VAL A 114 -0.73 -7.95 -7.24
N PHE A 115 -1.03 -6.79 -6.66
CA PHE A 115 -0.07 -5.90 -6.02
C PHE A 115 -0.44 -5.74 -4.56
N PHE A 116 0.51 -6.08 -3.67
CA PHE A 116 0.29 -6.01 -2.22
C PHE A 116 1.60 -5.73 -1.46
N THR A 117 1.48 -5.24 -0.22
CA THR A 117 2.63 -4.89 0.63
C THR A 117 3.52 -6.09 0.97
N SER A 118 2.94 -7.28 1.12
CA SER A 118 3.64 -8.53 1.45
C SER A 118 3.44 -9.57 0.34
N PRO A 119 4.19 -9.48 -0.78
CA PRO A 119 3.96 -10.31 -1.96
C PRO A 119 4.09 -11.80 -1.70
N GLU A 120 5.06 -12.22 -0.90
CA GLU A 120 5.35 -13.65 -0.67
C GLU A 120 4.19 -14.36 0.01
N MET A 121 3.71 -13.82 1.14
CA MET A 121 2.56 -14.37 1.86
C MET A 121 1.29 -14.35 1.02
N THR A 122 1.07 -13.25 0.29
CA THR A 122 -0.08 -13.09 -0.58
C THR A 122 -0.06 -14.06 -1.75
N ARG A 123 1.11 -14.33 -2.32
CA ARG A 123 1.27 -15.34 -3.38
C ARG A 123 0.80 -16.71 -2.92
N PHE A 124 1.18 -17.10 -1.72
CA PHE A 124 0.73 -18.36 -1.12
C PHE A 124 -0.82 -18.45 -1.03
N ILE A 125 -1.48 -17.39 -0.53
CA ILE A 125 -2.95 -17.37 -0.41
C ILE A 125 -3.63 -17.38 -1.79
N LEU A 126 -3.11 -16.63 -2.75
CA LEU A 126 -3.75 -16.41 -4.04
C LEU A 126 -3.38 -17.45 -5.11
N GLN A 127 -2.42 -18.34 -4.84
CA GLN A 127 -2.03 -19.37 -5.77
C GLN A 127 -3.20 -20.29 -6.15
N SER A 128 -4.05 -20.64 -5.18
CA SER A 128 -5.20 -21.52 -5.36
C SER A 128 -6.32 -20.90 -6.20
N VAL A 129 -6.39 -19.57 -6.29
CA VAL A 129 -7.45 -18.88 -7.06
C VAL A 129 -7.01 -18.48 -8.47
N GLY A 130 -5.83 -18.94 -8.92
CA GLY A 130 -5.37 -18.77 -10.28
C GLY A 130 -4.81 -17.38 -10.61
N VAL A 131 -4.26 -16.69 -9.62
CA VAL A 131 -3.43 -15.50 -9.82
C VAL A 131 -2.11 -15.92 -10.45
N ARG A 132 -1.64 -15.19 -11.47
CA ARG A 132 -0.40 -15.49 -12.17
C ARG A 132 0.83 -15.15 -11.32
N ASP A 133 0.88 -13.92 -10.78
CA ASP A 133 1.97 -13.50 -9.89
C ASP A 133 1.49 -12.41 -8.93
N VAL A 134 2.30 -12.19 -7.88
CA VAL A 134 2.07 -11.13 -6.89
C VAL A 134 3.31 -10.25 -6.81
N PHE A 135 3.13 -8.95 -6.91
CA PHE A 135 4.16 -7.93 -6.88
C PHE A 135 3.96 -6.97 -5.71
N SER A 136 4.98 -6.19 -5.40
CA SER A 136 4.87 -5.12 -4.40
C SER A 136 3.94 -4.00 -4.89
N ASP A 137 3.05 -3.52 -4.01
CA ASP A 137 2.17 -2.37 -4.23
C ASP A 137 2.94 -1.07 -4.51
N LEU A 138 4.19 -0.95 -4.03
CA LEU A 138 5.06 0.20 -4.25
C LEU A 138 5.29 0.53 -5.74
N ILE A 139 5.10 -0.45 -6.61
CA ILE A 139 5.28 -0.28 -8.05
C ILE A 139 3.97 -0.23 -8.84
N PHE A 140 2.82 -0.48 -8.21
CA PHE A 140 1.50 -0.57 -8.87
C PHE A 140 1.21 0.62 -9.79
N ARG A 141 1.34 1.84 -9.29
CA ARG A 141 0.98 3.06 -10.01
C ARG A 141 1.64 3.16 -11.40
N ARG A 142 2.90 2.72 -11.51
CA ARG A 142 3.66 2.74 -12.78
C ARG A 142 3.44 1.49 -13.60
N SER A 143 3.30 0.35 -12.93
CA SER A 143 3.15 -0.94 -13.60
C SER A 143 1.76 -1.13 -14.20
N SER A 144 0.73 -0.48 -13.63
CA SER A 144 -0.66 -0.62 -14.10
C SER A 144 -0.87 -0.23 -15.57
N SER A 145 -0.03 0.62 -16.16
CA SER A 145 -0.09 0.98 -17.58
C SER A 145 0.25 -0.16 -18.54
N TYR A 146 0.88 -1.22 -18.06
CA TYR A 146 1.19 -2.41 -18.87
C TYR A 146 0.01 -3.37 -19.00
N TYR A 147 -1.01 -3.21 -18.15
CA TYR A 147 -2.20 -4.05 -18.13
C TYR A 147 -3.32 -3.50 -19.01
N ASP A 148 -4.30 -4.34 -19.29
CA ASP A 148 -5.48 -3.96 -20.08
C ASP A 148 -6.59 -3.41 -19.20
N ALA A 149 -6.65 -3.86 -17.92
CA ALA A 149 -7.53 -3.33 -16.91
C ALA A 149 -6.82 -3.23 -15.55
N ALA A 150 -7.18 -2.23 -14.76
CA ALA A 150 -6.60 -2.00 -13.44
C ALA A 150 -7.70 -1.74 -12.40
N PHE A 151 -7.53 -2.37 -11.23
CA PHE A 151 -8.43 -2.24 -10.09
C PHE A 151 -7.65 -1.95 -8.82
N THR A 152 -8.28 -1.20 -7.91
CA THR A 152 -7.87 -1.15 -6.51
C THR A 152 -8.99 -1.78 -5.68
N VAL A 153 -8.66 -2.72 -4.84
CA VAL A 153 -9.62 -3.41 -3.98
C VAL A 153 -9.18 -3.28 -2.53
N ASN A 154 -10.06 -2.70 -1.75
CA ASN A 154 -9.97 -2.65 -0.30
C ASN A 154 -11.29 -3.18 0.26
N GLN A 155 -12.11 -2.29 0.75
CA GLN A 155 -13.50 -2.55 1.11
C GLN A 155 -14.42 -2.50 -0.13
N PHE A 156 -14.00 -1.80 -1.17
CA PHE A 156 -14.68 -1.61 -2.44
C PHE A 156 -13.81 -2.11 -3.60
N VAL A 157 -14.46 -2.46 -4.70
CA VAL A 157 -13.80 -2.84 -5.95
C VAL A 157 -13.82 -1.62 -6.88
N ILE A 158 -12.74 -0.86 -6.89
CA ILE A 158 -12.64 0.39 -7.65
C ILE A 158 -11.94 0.12 -8.98
N SER A 159 -12.62 0.37 -10.09
CA SER A 159 -12.08 0.29 -11.43
C SER A 159 -11.34 1.58 -11.82
N HIS A 160 -10.20 1.45 -12.49
CA HIS A 160 -9.46 2.58 -13.07
C HIS A 160 -9.70 2.66 -14.59
N GLU A 161 -10.91 2.99 -15.00
CA GLU A 161 -11.34 2.93 -16.40
C GLU A 161 -10.48 3.77 -17.34
N SER A 162 -9.94 4.91 -16.88
CA SER A 162 -9.03 5.74 -17.67
C SER A 162 -7.73 5.01 -18.11
N LYS A 163 -7.47 3.84 -17.51
CA LYS A 163 -6.31 2.99 -17.86
C LYS A 163 -6.70 1.77 -18.70
N PHE A 164 -7.98 1.60 -19.01
CA PHE A 164 -8.44 0.42 -19.72
C PHE A 164 -8.08 0.51 -21.21
N LYS A 165 -7.55 -0.60 -21.73
CA LYS A 165 -7.37 -0.78 -23.19
C LYS A 165 -8.66 -1.35 -23.77
N THR A 166 -9.68 -0.50 -23.85
CA THR A 166 -11.07 -0.87 -24.16
C THR A 166 -11.19 -1.66 -25.46
N GLU A 167 -10.50 -1.24 -26.53
CA GLU A 167 -10.54 -1.95 -27.83
C GLU A 167 -10.04 -3.40 -27.70
N HIS A 168 -8.93 -3.59 -26.97
CA HIS A 168 -8.39 -4.92 -26.75
C HIS A 168 -9.34 -5.78 -25.88
N ILE A 169 -9.90 -5.20 -24.83
CA ILE A 169 -10.87 -5.88 -23.97
C ILE A 169 -12.09 -6.32 -24.77
N LEU A 170 -12.66 -5.44 -25.57
CA LEU A 170 -13.82 -5.72 -26.42
C LEU A 170 -13.54 -6.82 -27.44
N SER A 171 -12.34 -6.90 -27.98
CA SER A 171 -11.95 -7.93 -28.94
C SER A 171 -11.83 -9.34 -28.32
N ILE A 172 -11.56 -9.45 -27.02
CA ILE A 172 -11.33 -10.73 -26.35
C ILE A 172 -12.55 -11.16 -25.51
N ALA A 173 -13.08 -10.27 -24.70
CA ALA A 173 -14.18 -10.56 -23.77
C ALA A 173 -15.07 -9.32 -23.58
N PRO A 174 -15.99 -9.02 -24.53
CA PRO A 174 -16.88 -7.87 -24.45
C PRO A 174 -17.71 -7.85 -23.14
N LYS A 175 -18.13 -9.01 -22.65
CA LYS A 175 -18.83 -9.16 -21.37
C LYS A 175 -18.04 -8.64 -20.15
N PHE A 176 -16.72 -8.47 -20.28
CA PHE A 176 -15.91 -7.90 -19.20
C PHE A 176 -16.24 -6.42 -18.98
N ILE A 177 -16.54 -5.67 -20.03
CA ILE A 177 -16.98 -4.28 -19.91
C ILE A 177 -18.33 -4.18 -19.20
N ASP A 178 -19.26 -5.06 -19.51
CA ASP A 178 -20.56 -5.09 -18.82
C ASP A 178 -20.41 -5.46 -17.33
N PHE A 179 -19.54 -6.41 -17.04
CA PHE A 179 -19.16 -6.74 -15.67
C PHE A 179 -18.60 -5.52 -14.90
N VAL A 180 -17.72 -4.72 -15.50
CA VAL A 180 -17.19 -3.50 -14.88
C VAL A 180 -18.30 -2.46 -14.66
N LYS A 181 -19.20 -2.29 -15.62
CA LYS A 181 -20.37 -1.40 -15.46
C LYS A 181 -21.27 -1.82 -14.29
N GLU A 182 -21.49 -3.12 -14.10
CA GLU A 182 -22.28 -3.62 -12.97
C GLU A 182 -21.58 -3.37 -11.62
N ILE A 183 -20.25 -3.54 -11.54
CA ILE A 183 -19.47 -3.14 -10.37
C ILE A 183 -19.70 -1.65 -10.08
N ASN A 184 -19.48 -0.78 -11.04
CA ASN A 184 -19.59 0.66 -10.85
C ASN A 184 -21.01 1.07 -10.44
N LYS A 185 -22.04 0.46 -11.06
CA LYS A 185 -23.43 0.68 -10.68
C LYS A 185 -23.70 0.27 -9.23
N SER A 186 -23.18 -0.86 -8.79
CA SER A 186 -23.33 -1.34 -7.41
C SER A 186 -22.61 -0.48 -6.38
N LEU A 187 -21.58 0.29 -6.82
CA LEU A 187 -20.84 1.22 -5.97
C LEU A 187 -21.49 2.60 -5.84
N MET A 188 -22.39 2.98 -6.74
CA MET A 188 -23.02 4.32 -6.72
C MET A 188 -23.62 4.71 -5.36
N PRO A 189 -24.36 3.83 -4.64
CA PRO A 189 -24.90 4.17 -3.33
C PRO A 189 -23.83 4.44 -2.25
N TYR A 190 -22.59 4.04 -2.50
CA TYR A 190 -21.49 4.12 -1.53
C TYR A 190 -20.43 5.18 -1.90
N GLN A 191 -20.70 6.02 -2.91
CA GLN A 191 -19.73 6.99 -3.42
C GLN A 191 -19.16 7.89 -2.32
N ASN A 192 -19.99 8.36 -1.39
CA ASN A 192 -19.56 9.18 -0.26
C ASN A 192 -18.53 8.47 0.63
N TYR A 193 -18.68 7.15 0.86
CA TYR A 193 -17.71 6.37 1.63
C TYR A 193 -16.40 6.15 0.87
N ILE A 194 -16.47 6.02 -0.45
CA ILE A 194 -15.31 5.86 -1.33
C ILE A 194 -14.49 7.15 -1.34
N ASP A 195 -15.14 8.30 -1.43
CA ASP A 195 -14.49 9.61 -1.54
C ASP A 195 -13.88 10.07 -0.21
N PHE A 196 -14.50 9.71 0.90
CA PHE A 196 -13.97 10.00 2.25
C PHE A 196 -12.87 9.05 2.72
N HIS A 197 -12.59 8.04 1.94
CA HIS A 197 -11.58 7.06 2.22
C HIS A 197 -10.27 7.63 2.76
N PRO A 198 -9.39 6.79 3.24
CA PRO A 198 -9.34 5.35 3.58
C PRO A 198 -9.17 5.06 5.06
N THR A 199 -9.18 6.06 5.91
CA THR A 199 -8.89 5.95 7.34
C THR A 199 -10.15 5.71 8.18
N LEU A 200 -11.29 5.51 7.51
CA LEU A 200 -12.60 5.40 8.15
C LEU A 200 -13.08 3.95 8.25
N ASP A 201 -12.19 3.02 8.59
CA ASP A 201 -12.56 1.62 8.86
C ASP A 201 -13.71 1.52 9.86
N GLY A 202 -13.80 2.44 10.83
CA GLY A 202 -14.91 2.54 11.77
C GLY A 202 -16.25 2.80 11.09
N LEU A 203 -16.34 3.85 10.26
CA LEU A 203 -17.59 4.18 9.54
C LEU A 203 -18.01 3.05 8.60
N PHE A 204 -17.07 2.36 7.98
CA PHE A 204 -17.39 1.21 7.15
C PHE A 204 -17.90 0.03 7.98
N ALA A 205 -17.32 -0.22 9.15
CA ALA A 205 -17.80 -1.24 10.08
C ALA A 205 -19.22 -0.93 10.55
N ASP A 206 -19.51 0.31 10.90
CA ASP A 206 -20.86 0.78 11.28
C ASP A 206 -21.87 0.55 10.15
N LEU A 207 -21.50 0.87 8.91
CA LEU A 207 -22.32 0.60 7.74
C LEU A 207 -22.65 -0.90 7.58
N LEU A 208 -21.67 -1.78 7.81
CA LEU A 208 -21.89 -3.22 7.73
C LEU A 208 -22.84 -3.71 8.82
N VAL A 209 -22.66 -3.22 10.05
CA VAL A 209 -23.52 -3.54 11.19
C VAL A 209 -24.96 -3.07 10.92
N GLU A 210 -25.14 -1.84 10.46
CA GLU A 210 -26.46 -1.29 10.10
C GLU A 210 -27.17 -2.13 9.04
N LYS A 211 -26.42 -2.64 8.06
CA LYS A 211 -26.96 -3.49 6.99
C LYS A 211 -27.08 -4.97 7.37
N GLY A 212 -26.59 -5.36 8.55
CA GLY A 212 -26.55 -6.78 8.97
C GLY A 212 -25.66 -7.65 8.08
N LEU A 213 -24.64 -7.08 7.45
CA LEU A 213 -23.76 -7.77 6.52
C LEU A 213 -22.39 -8.03 7.14
N SER A 214 -21.82 -9.20 6.87
CA SER A 214 -20.40 -9.40 7.05
C SER A 214 -19.62 -8.67 5.93
N ARG A 215 -18.32 -8.38 6.18
CA ARG A 215 -17.44 -7.82 5.16
C ARG A 215 -17.41 -8.64 3.87
N LYS A 216 -17.41 -9.94 4.02
CA LYS A 216 -17.47 -10.90 2.91
C LYS A 216 -18.74 -10.75 2.08
N ASP A 217 -19.90 -10.65 2.74
CA ASP A 217 -21.20 -10.54 2.07
C ASP A 217 -21.35 -9.19 1.39
N PHE A 218 -20.84 -8.13 2.04
CA PHE A 218 -20.78 -6.81 1.43
C PHE A 218 -19.94 -6.80 0.15
N LEU A 219 -18.70 -7.31 0.20
CA LEU A 219 -17.86 -7.40 -0.98
C LEU A 219 -18.52 -8.20 -2.09
N SER A 220 -19.23 -9.27 -1.74
CA SER A 220 -19.99 -10.06 -2.69
C SER A 220 -21.13 -9.25 -3.33
N SER A 221 -21.84 -8.42 -2.55
CA SER A 221 -22.96 -7.60 -3.05
C SER A 221 -22.54 -6.53 -4.05
N ILE A 222 -21.28 -6.05 -3.97
CA ILE A 222 -20.73 -5.03 -4.86
C ILE A 222 -19.74 -5.60 -5.90
N SER A 223 -19.66 -6.91 -6.01
CA SER A 223 -18.64 -7.58 -6.82
C SER A 223 -18.97 -7.68 -8.31
N GLY A 224 -20.15 -7.27 -8.73
CA GLY A 224 -20.66 -7.44 -10.10
C GLY A 224 -21.12 -8.86 -10.42
N PHE A 225 -21.32 -9.72 -9.42
CA PHE A 225 -21.85 -11.08 -9.58
C PHE A 225 -23.14 -11.27 -8.81
N ASN A 226 -24.10 -11.92 -9.46
CA ASN A 226 -25.45 -12.13 -8.90
C ASN A 226 -25.51 -13.21 -7.80
N SER A 227 -24.50 -14.04 -7.69
CA SER A 227 -24.45 -15.11 -6.70
C SER A 227 -23.03 -15.22 -6.14
N PRO A 228 -22.81 -14.73 -4.92
CA PRO A 228 -21.52 -14.86 -4.27
C PRO A 228 -21.27 -16.31 -3.86
N ASP A 229 -20.18 -16.88 -4.31
CA ASP A 229 -19.72 -18.18 -3.85
C ASP A 229 -19.31 -18.10 -2.40
N SER A 230 -19.92 -18.87 -1.52
CA SER A 230 -19.62 -18.86 -0.10
C SER A 230 -18.30 -19.58 0.23
N PHE A 231 -17.79 -20.38 -0.68
CA PHE A 231 -16.61 -21.19 -0.47
C PHE A 231 -15.32 -20.48 -0.89
N MET A 232 -14.32 -20.56 -0.06
CA MET A 232 -12.98 -20.07 -0.34
C MET A 232 -12.03 -21.25 -0.57
N PRO A 233 -11.51 -21.44 -1.79
CA PRO A 233 -10.56 -22.49 -2.07
C PRO A 233 -9.16 -22.11 -1.56
N ILE A 234 -8.98 -22.08 -0.25
CA ILE A 234 -7.62 -22.07 0.32
C ILE A 234 -7.15 -23.50 0.37
N GLN A 235 -6.15 -23.84 -0.41
CA GLN A 235 -5.39 -25.05 -0.14
C GLN A 235 -4.58 -24.83 1.14
N LEU A 236 -4.81 -25.66 2.15
CA LEU A 236 -3.93 -25.69 3.31
C LEU A 236 -2.51 -26.03 2.83
N PRO A 237 -1.49 -25.40 3.44
CA PRO A 237 -0.12 -25.71 3.12
C PRO A 237 0.13 -27.21 3.32
N ASP A 238 0.93 -27.79 2.43
CA ASP A 238 1.41 -29.16 2.60
C ASP A 238 2.08 -29.29 3.99
N GLU A 239 1.88 -30.40 4.67
CA GLU A 239 2.49 -30.66 5.99
C GLU A 239 4.01 -30.47 5.99
N ARG A 240 4.68 -30.63 4.83
CA ARG A 240 6.10 -30.34 4.65
C ARG A 240 6.43 -28.86 4.88
N PHE A 241 5.58 -27.96 4.39
CA PHE A 241 5.76 -26.52 4.58
C PHE A 241 5.58 -26.12 6.05
N LEU A 242 4.64 -26.76 6.75
CA LEU A 242 4.43 -26.51 8.18
C LEU A 242 5.61 -26.99 9.04
N LYS A 243 6.33 -28.01 8.59
CA LYS A 243 7.55 -28.52 9.26
C LYS A 243 8.80 -27.67 9.02
N GLU A 244 8.83 -26.89 7.93
CA GLU A 244 9.93 -25.96 7.63
C GLU A 244 9.82 -24.62 8.37
N ILE A 245 8.63 -24.28 8.87
CA ILE A 245 8.37 -23.01 9.58
C ILE A 245 8.37 -23.18 11.12
N GLY A 246 8.25 -24.37 11.64
CA GLY A 246 8.26 -24.71 13.07
C GLY A 246 9.62 -25.12 13.55
#